data_dfff13941da74508beda5fdb2bc43dff
#
_entry.id   dfff13941da74508beda5fdb2bc43dff
#
_cell.length_a   1.000
_cell.length_b   1.000
_cell.length_c   1.000
_cell.angle_alpha   90.00
_cell.angle_beta   90.00
_cell.angle_gamma   90.00
#
_symmetry.space_group_name_H-M   'P 1'
#
loop_
_entity.id
_entity.type
_entity.pdbx_description
1 polymer ?
#
loop_
_entity_poly.entity_id
_entity_poly.type
_entity_poly.pdbx_seq_one_letter_code
_entity_poly.pdbx_strand_id
1 'polypeptide(L)'
;MLAGHPLIAYSIASALDAAVFDAVVVSTDDEATAEIARRYGADVPFLRPEPMAGERSPDIEWVEHALTTLQNSGRVFDCFAILRPTSPFRTANTIRRAWSVFREARGVDSLRAVERVSQHPGKMWMIRGDRLLPLLPFGSSGQPWHSSQMPSLPEVWVQNASLEMAWTPVVLEERSIAGNTLVPFKTEGHEGFDINDPSDWWLAEELVRQGGVELPIVARTVSAGQGLSPVESGPS
;
A
#
# COMPACT_ATOMS: atom_id res chain seq x y z
N MET A 1 -1.85 -2.43 -17.90
CA MET A 1 -2.90 -1.40 -17.74
C MET A 1 -4.17 -2.11 -17.29
N LEU A 2 -4.68 -1.81 -16.11
CA LEU A 2 -5.95 -2.30 -15.61
C LEU A 2 -7.05 -1.28 -15.97
N ALA A 3 -8.13 -1.70 -16.60
CA ALA A 3 -9.23 -0.81 -17.05
C ALA A 3 -8.77 0.53 -17.68
N GLY A 4 -7.69 0.49 -18.47
CA GLY A 4 -7.17 1.66 -19.19
C GLY A 4 -6.19 2.55 -18.44
N HIS A 5 -5.87 2.27 -17.17
CA HIS A 5 -4.92 3.05 -16.35
C HIS A 5 -3.79 2.19 -15.80
N PRO A 6 -2.59 2.76 -15.53
CA PRO A 6 -1.54 2.08 -14.80
C PRO A 6 -1.94 1.89 -13.33
N LEU A 7 -1.46 0.82 -12.66
CA LEU A 7 -1.85 0.52 -11.27
C LEU A 7 -1.61 1.69 -10.31
N ILE A 8 -0.50 2.41 -10.47
CA ILE A 8 -0.17 3.56 -9.62
C ILE A 8 -1.24 4.66 -9.65
N ALA A 9 -1.96 4.79 -10.76
CA ALA A 9 -3.02 5.80 -10.90
C ALA A 9 -4.17 5.58 -9.91
N TYR A 10 -4.51 4.32 -9.62
CA TYR A 10 -5.56 4.00 -8.64
C TYR A 10 -5.13 4.34 -7.21
N SER A 11 -3.86 4.07 -6.86
CA SER A 11 -3.33 4.44 -5.54
C SER A 11 -3.27 5.96 -5.36
N ILE A 12 -2.87 6.70 -6.38
CA ILE A 12 -2.85 8.16 -6.36
C ILE A 12 -4.28 8.71 -6.25
N ALA A 13 -5.21 8.24 -7.09
CA ALA A 13 -6.60 8.68 -7.07
C ALA A 13 -7.26 8.44 -5.71
N SER A 14 -7.14 7.22 -5.18
CA SER A 14 -7.71 6.91 -3.86
C SER A 14 -7.10 7.73 -2.73
N ALA A 15 -5.80 8.05 -2.80
CA ALA A 15 -5.13 8.89 -1.81
C ALA A 15 -5.61 10.34 -1.86
N LEU A 16 -5.73 10.92 -3.05
CA LEU A 16 -6.24 12.29 -3.26
C LEU A 16 -7.72 12.39 -2.85
N ASP A 17 -8.56 11.45 -3.29
CA ASP A 17 -10.00 11.44 -2.99
C ASP A 17 -10.30 11.14 -1.52
N ALA A 18 -9.38 10.51 -0.79
CA ALA A 18 -9.53 10.30 0.65
C ALA A 18 -9.57 11.63 1.41
N ALA A 19 -8.86 12.65 0.93
CA ALA A 19 -8.77 14.00 1.52
C ALA A 19 -8.35 13.98 3.00
N VAL A 20 -7.48 13.04 3.38
CA VAL A 20 -6.92 12.91 4.74
C VAL A 20 -5.41 13.17 4.78
N PHE A 21 -4.79 13.33 3.62
CA PHE A 21 -3.37 13.56 3.47
C PHE A 21 -3.08 15.02 3.06
N ASP A 22 -2.10 15.66 3.69
CA ASP A 22 -1.58 16.98 3.30
C ASP A 22 -0.73 16.89 2.02
N ALA A 23 -0.18 15.72 1.71
CA ALA A 23 0.57 15.46 0.49
C ALA A 23 0.44 14.00 0.05
N VAL A 24 0.40 13.80 -1.27
CA VAL A 24 0.51 12.48 -1.92
C VAL A 24 1.81 12.46 -2.70
N VAL A 25 2.81 11.76 -2.17
CA VAL A 25 4.18 11.75 -2.69
C VAL A 25 4.48 10.38 -3.29
N VAL A 26 5.07 10.35 -4.49
CA VAL A 26 5.58 9.12 -5.10
C VAL A 26 7.10 9.13 -5.03
N SER A 27 7.67 8.10 -4.41
CA SER A 27 9.11 7.81 -4.36
C SER A 27 9.42 6.71 -5.36
N THR A 28 10.12 7.06 -6.44
CA THR A 28 10.56 6.14 -7.50
C THR A 28 11.95 6.54 -7.97
N ASP A 29 12.72 5.58 -8.48
CA ASP A 29 14.02 5.75 -9.15
C ASP A 29 13.88 5.96 -10.67
N ASP A 30 12.68 5.68 -11.22
CA ASP A 30 12.39 5.74 -12.65
C ASP A 30 11.66 7.03 -13.03
N GLU A 31 12.28 7.85 -13.90
CA GLU A 31 11.68 9.11 -14.36
C GLU A 31 10.39 8.90 -15.15
N ALA A 32 10.26 7.81 -15.90
CA ALA A 32 9.03 7.53 -16.63
C ALA A 32 7.84 7.28 -15.66
N THR A 33 8.08 6.57 -14.59
CA THR A 33 7.11 6.38 -13.49
C THR A 33 6.82 7.70 -12.78
N ALA A 34 7.84 8.53 -12.55
CA ALA A 34 7.68 9.85 -11.95
C ALA A 34 6.78 10.77 -12.82
N GLU A 35 6.98 10.79 -14.13
CA GLU A 35 6.12 11.54 -15.03
C GLU A 35 4.66 11.04 -15.03
N ILE A 36 4.47 9.72 -15.01
CA ILE A 36 3.14 9.13 -14.88
C ILE A 36 2.50 9.60 -13.57
N ALA A 37 3.20 9.52 -12.45
CA ALA A 37 2.69 9.91 -11.15
C ALA A 37 2.25 11.39 -11.12
N ARG A 38 3.07 12.29 -11.68
CA ARG A 38 2.76 13.72 -11.80
C ARG A 38 1.49 13.96 -12.63
N ARG A 39 1.30 13.22 -13.74
CA ARG A 39 0.09 13.31 -14.59
C ARG A 39 -1.19 12.92 -13.86
N TYR A 40 -1.10 12.08 -12.84
CA TYR A 40 -2.23 11.67 -12.01
C TYR A 40 -2.35 12.48 -10.71
N GLY A 41 -1.54 13.54 -10.54
CA GLY A 41 -1.67 14.51 -9.46
C GLY A 41 -0.83 14.24 -8.22
N ALA A 42 0.06 13.26 -8.25
CA ALA A 42 1.02 13.07 -7.17
C ALA A 42 2.19 14.04 -7.27
N ASP A 43 2.76 14.38 -6.12
CA ASP A 43 4.02 15.10 -6.00
C ASP A 43 5.20 14.14 -6.12
N VAL A 44 6.22 14.52 -6.91
CA VAL A 44 7.47 13.76 -7.05
C VAL A 44 8.63 14.73 -6.87
N PRO A 45 8.94 15.10 -5.61
CA PRO A 45 9.93 16.14 -5.33
C PRO A 45 11.38 15.67 -5.44
N PHE A 46 11.61 14.37 -5.57
CA PHE A 46 12.93 13.74 -5.72
C PHE A 46 12.80 12.41 -6.47
N LEU A 47 13.92 11.92 -6.98
CA LEU A 47 14.05 10.51 -7.38
C LEU A 47 14.69 9.72 -6.25
N ARG A 48 14.25 8.48 -6.06
CA ARG A 48 14.82 7.56 -5.09
C ARG A 48 16.23 7.17 -5.54
N PRO A 49 17.24 7.21 -4.67
CA PRO A 49 18.58 6.70 -5.01
C PRO A 49 18.56 5.22 -5.38
N GLU A 50 19.28 4.85 -6.46
CA GLU A 50 19.35 3.48 -6.98
C GLU A 50 19.65 2.41 -5.90
N PRO A 51 20.57 2.61 -4.93
CA PRO A 51 20.83 1.61 -3.90
C PRO A 51 19.62 1.26 -3.02
N MET A 52 18.60 2.16 -2.95
CA MET A 52 17.36 1.98 -2.17
C MET A 52 16.18 1.48 -3.02
N ALA A 53 16.42 1.18 -4.31
CA ALA A 53 15.39 0.77 -5.27
C ALA A 53 15.46 -0.71 -5.66
N GLY A 54 16.40 -1.47 -5.11
CA GLY A 54 16.57 -2.90 -5.39
C GLY A 54 15.43 -3.76 -4.82
N GLU A 55 15.17 -4.90 -5.45
CA GLU A 55 14.13 -5.86 -5.01
C GLU A 55 14.26 -6.33 -3.55
N ARG A 56 15.45 -6.20 -2.97
CA ARG A 56 15.74 -6.61 -1.58
C ARG A 56 15.98 -5.42 -0.65
N SER A 57 15.81 -4.19 -1.15
CA SER A 57 15.97 -3.00 -0.32
C SER A 57 14.85 -2.94 0.72
N PRO A 58 15.18 -2.84 2.02
CA PRO A 58 14.18 -2.74 3.07
C PRO A 58 13.36 -1.45 2.93
N ASP A 59 12.08 -1.51 3.22
CA ASP A 59 11.20 -0.34 3.14
C ASP A 59 11.66 0.84 3.99
N ILE A 60 12.30 0.58 5.13
CA ILE A 60 12.82 1.61 6.02
C ILE A 60 13.79 2.59 5.30
N GLU A 61 14.60 2.11 4.38
CA GLU A 61 15.61 2.93 3.69
C GLU A 61 14.96 4.01 2.82
N TRP A 62 14.01 3.63 1.97
CA TRP A 62 13.35 4.61 1.10
C TRP A 62 12.32 5.47 1.84
N VAL A 63 11.70 4.97 2.92
CA VAL A 63 10.79 5.78 3.77
C VAL A 63 11.58 6.83 4.53
N GLU A 64 12.70 6.45 5.19
CA GLU A 64 13.60 7.39 5.88
C GLU A 64 14.14 8.44 4.91
N HIS A 65 14.57 8.04 3.71
CA HIS A 65 15.01 8.95 2.66
C HIS A 65 13.92 9.95 2.28
N ALA A 66 12.70 9.48 2.04
CA ALA A 66 11.59 10.34 1.64
C ALA A 66 11.24 11.35 2.74
N LEU A 67 11.07 10.90 3.98
CA LEU A 67 10.73 11.76 5.11
C LEU A 67 11.83 12.79 5.38
N THR A 68 13.10 12.38 5.37
CA THR A 68 14.25 13.26 5.59
C THR A 68 14.37 14.30 4.47
N THR A 69 14.19 13.89 3.21
CA THR A 69 14.26 14.82 2.06
C THR A 69 13.15 15.87 2.13
N LEU A 70 11.92 15.45 2.47
CA LEU A 70 10.80 16.37 2.67
C LEU A 70 11.07 17.33 3.83
N GLN A 71 11.53 16.84 4.97
CA GLN A 71 11.88 17.66 6.13
C GLN A 71 12.96 18.69 5.80
N ASN A 72 14.01 18.31 5.09
CA ASN A 72 15.07 19.20 4.64
C ASN A 72 14.58 20.30 3.66
N SER A 73 13.47 20.04 2.96
CA SER A 73 12.80 21.06 2.11
C SER A 73 11.78 21.91 2.87
N GLY A 74 11.68 21.77 4.20
CA GLY A 74 10.74 22.51 5.03
C GLY A 74 9.34 21.88 5.12
N ARG A 75 9.14 20.66 4.61
CA ARG A 75 7.88 19.93 4.66
C ARG A 75 7.93 18.88 5.76
N VAL A 76 7.31 19.17 6.89
CA VAL A 76 7.29 18.28 8.06
C VAL A 76 5.90 17.66 8.21
N PHE A 77 5.86 16.36 8.46
CA PHE A 77 4.63 15.60 8.63
C PHE A 77 4.69 14.81 9.94
N ASP A 78 3.57 14.73 10.66
CA ASP A 78 3.47 14.01 11.93
C ASP A 78 3.43 12.49 11.71
N CYS A 79 2.84 12.06 10.59
CA CYS A 79 2.69 10.66 10.21
C CYS A 79 2.75 10.48 8.70
N PHE A 80 2.91 9.24 8.28
CA PHE A 80 2.89 8.87 6.87
C PHE A 80 2.06 7.62 6.64
N ALA A 81 1.67 7.40 5.38
CA ALA A 81 1.06 6.15 4.91
C ALA A 81 1.82 5.59 3.71
N ILE A 82 1.99 4.28 3.67
CA ILE A 82 2.49 3.55 2.51
C ILE A 82 1.28 2.95 1.80
N LEU A 83 1.09 3.32 0.54
CA LEU A 83 0.02 2.84 -0.31
C LEU A 83 0.64 2.14 -1.52
N ARG A 84 0.67 0.81 -1.51
CA ARG A 84 1.31 0.07 -2.59
C ARG A 84 0.47 0.11 -3.86
N PRO A 85 1.08 0.38 -5.04
CA PRO A 85 0.36 0.41 -6.32
C PRO A 85 -0.30 -0.92 -6.70
N THR A 86 0.24 -2.02 -6.21
CA THR A 86 -0.22 -3.39 -6.47
C THR A 86 -1.57 -3.73 -5.85
N SER A 87 -2.14 -2.84 -5.01
CA SER A 87 -3.47 -2.99 -4.39
C SER A 87 -4.49 -2.01 -5.01
N PRO A 88 -4.99 -2.26 -6.24
CA PRO A 88 -5.81 -1.32 -6.99
C PRO A 88 -7.23 -1.15 -6.44
N PHE A 89 -7.73 -2.10 -5.65
CA PHE A 89 -9.09 -2.09 -5.11
C PHE A 89 -9.22 -1.39 -3.75
N ARG A 90 -8.14 -0.79 -3.26
CA ARG A 90 -8.16 0.09 -2.10
C ARG A 90 -8.78 1.44 -2.50
N THR A 91 -9.97 1.71 -1.98
CA THR A 91 -10.72 2.94 -2.28
C THR A 91 -10.36 4.09 -1.32
N ALA A 92 -10.82 5.29 -1.64
CA ALA A 92 -10.71 6.43 -0.73
C ALA A 92 -11.42 6.17 0.62
N ASN A 93 -12.52 5.40 0.60
CA ASN A 93 -13.22 5.02 1.83
C ASN A 93 -12.39 4.08 2.71
N THR A 94 -11.67 3.13 2.10
CA THR A 94 -10.71 2.25 2.80
C THR A 94 -9.67 3.08 3.56
N ILE A 95 -9.10 4.09 2.89
CA ILE A 95 -8.10 4.98 3.49
C ILE A 95 -8.71 5.80 4.63
N ARG A 96 -9.92 6.38 4.47
CA ARG A 96 -10.60 7.13 5.54
C ARG A 96 -10.90 6.27 6.76
N ARG A 97 -11.35 5.03 6.58
CA ARG A 97 -11.58 4.08 7.67
C ARG A 97 -10.28 3.74 8.41
N ALA A 98 -9.20 3.47 7.67
CA ALA A 98 -7.90 3.19 8.26
C ALA A 98 -7.36 4.39 9.05
N TRP A 99 -7.48 5.61 8.49
CA TRP A 99 -7.10 6.84 9.18
C TRP A 99 -7.87 7.04 10.49
N SER A 100 -9.19 6.80 10.50
CA SER A 100 -9.99 6.89 11.74
C SER A 100 -9.49 5.90 12.79
N VAL A 101 -9.24 4.65 12.42
CA VAL A 101 -8.70 3.64 13.35
C VAL A 101 -7.33 4.07 13.90
N PHE A 102 -6.42 4.55 13.04
CA PHE A 102 -5.08 4.96 13.44
C PHE A 102 -5.10 6.18 14.36
N ARG A 103 -5.87 7.21 14.01
CA ARG A 103 -5.98 8.46 14.77
C ARG A 103 -6.63 8.26 16.16
N GLU A 104 -7.59 7.34 16.27
CA GLU A 104 -8.32 7.07 17.51
C GLU A 104 -7.55 6.13 18.45
N ALA A 105 -6.62 5.34 17.91
CA ALA A 105 -5.79 4.43 18.70
C ALA A 105 -4.78 5.23 19.55
N ARG A 106 -4.74 4.93 20.85
CA ARG A 106 -3.82 5.59 21.78
C ARG A 106 -2.58 4.74 22.05
N GLY A 107 -1.41 5.37 22.03
CA GLY A 107 -0.15 4.71 22.39
C GLY A 107 0.26 3.63 21.38
N VAL A 108 -0.11 3.81 20.10
CA VAL A 108 0.33 2.94 19.01
C VAL A 108 1.36 3.64 18.14
N ASP A 109 2.29 2.87 17.63
CA ASP A 109 3.36 3.33 16.75
C ASP A 109 2.90 3.31 15.30
N SER A 110 2.14 2.29 14.93
CA SER A 110 1.70 2.10 13.55
C SER A 110 0.39 1.31 13.43
N LEU A 111 -0.15 1.34 12.21
CA LEU A 111 -1.28 0.54 11.76
C LEU A 111 -0.84 -0.36 10.60
N ARG A 112 -1.32 -1.59 10.61
CA ARG A 112 -1.14 -2.55 9.50
C ARG A 112 -2.48 -3.04 8.99
N ALA A 113 -2.66 -2.99 7.68
CA ALA A 113 -3.78 -3.67 7.03
C ALA A 113 -3.60 -5.17 7.11
N VAL A 114 -4.65 -5.85 7.53
CA VAL A 114 -4.66 -7.30 7.73
C VAL A 114 -5.95 -7.92 7.19
N GLU A 115 -5.84 -9.18 6.78
CA GLU A 115 -6.99 -9.99 6.40
C GLU A 115 -6.94 -11.36 7.06
N ARG A 116 -8.08 -12.04 7.09
CA ARG A 116 -8.14 -13.38 7.67
C ARG A 116 -7.39 -14.37 6.77
N VAL A 117 -6.53 -15.18 7.35
CA VAL A 117 -5.78 -16.18 6.57
C VAL A 117 -6.70 -17.20 5.90
N SER A 118 -6.46 -17.49 4.63
CA SER A 118 -7.08 -18.62 3.93
C SER A 118 -6.38 -19.94 4.28
N GLN A 119 -5.07 -19.90 4.50
CA GLN A 119 -4.25 -21.03 4.91
C GLN A 119 -3.66 -20.76 6.30
N HIS A 120 -4.09 -21.56 7.28
CA HIS A 120 -3.68 -21.36 8.67
C HIS A 120 -2.22 -21.72 8.89
N PRO A 121 -1.39 -20.87 9.53
CA PRO A 121 0.05 -21.13 9.73
C PRO A 121 0.32 -22.35 10.59
N GLY A 122 -0.61 -22.75 11.45
CA GLY A 122 -0.53 -24.02 12.19
C GLY A 122 -0.54 -25.27 11.31
N LYS A 123 -0.87 -25.14 10.02
CA LYS A 123 -0.82 -26.22 9.01
C LYS A 123 0.33 -26.06 8.01
N MET A 124 1.25 -25.13 8.27
CA MET A 124 2.43 -24.91 7.43
C MET A 124 3.63 -25.70 7.94
N TRP A 125 4.49 -26.10 7.00
CA TRP A 125 5.60 -26.99 7.25
C TRP A 125 6.89 -26.44 6.66
N MET A 126 8.00 -26.69 7.34
CA MET A 126 9.35 -26.55 6.79
C MET A 126 9.86 -27.90 6.32
N ILE A 127 10.51 -27.93 5.14
CA ILE A 127 11.21 -29.12 4.64
C ILE A 127 12.68 -29.02 5.04
N ARG A 128 13.18 -30.03 5.75
CA ARG A 128 14.62 -30.18 6.06
C ARG A 128 15.08 -31.56 5.65
N GLY A 129 15.83 -31.63 4.55
CA GLY A 129 16.20 -32.89 3.93
C GLY A 129 14.96 -33.64 3.45
N ASP A 130 14.72 -34.82 3.97
CA ASP A 130 13.57 -35.71 3.67
C ASP A 130 12.43 -35.62 4.72
N ARG A 131 12.48 -34.63 5.63
CA ARG A 131 11.54 -34.51 6.75
C ARG A 131 10.73 -33.23 6.70
N LEU A 132 9.44 -33.34 7.11
CA LEU A 132 8.55 -32.22 7.40
C LEU A 132 8.61 -31.87 8.88
N LEU A 133 8.84 -30.60 9.16
CA LEU A 133 8.80 -30.04 10.51
C LEU A 133 7.68 -28.98 10.56
N PRO A 134 6.76 -29.03 11.55
CA PRO A 134 5.73 -28.00 11.63
C PRO A 134 6.37 -26.63 11.85
N LEU A 135 5.89 -25.62 11.10
CA LEU A 135 6.34 -24.23 11.26
C LEU A 135 6.02 -23.71 12.66
N LEU A 136 4.82 -24.04 13.16
CA LEU A 136 4.36 -23.70 14.51
C LEU A 136 4.05 -24.99 15.27
N PRO A 137 4.88 -25.38 16.26
CA PRO A 137 4.72 -26.62 17.03
C PRO A 137 3.71 -26.46 18.18
N PHE A 138 2.61 -25.72 17.95
CA PHE A 138 1.60 -25.47 18.95
C PHE A 138 0.45 -26.49 18.87
N GLY A 139 -0.33 -26.56 19.91
CA GLY A 139 -1.51 -27.39 20.03
C GLY A 139 -1.83 -27.74 21.46
N SER A 140 -3.00 -28.34 21.71
CA SER A 140 -3.33 -28.95 22.98
C SER A 140 -2.56 -30.27 23.17
N SER A 141 -2.49 -30.76 24.41
CA SER A 141 -1.75 -32.00 24.79
C SER A 141 -2.17 -33.26 24.03
N GLY A 142 -3.27 -33.23 23.28
CA GLY A 142 -3.76 -34.37 22.50
C GLY A 142 -3.83 -34.17 21.00
N GLN A 143 -3.84 -32.94 20.50
CA GLN A 143 -4.02 -32.62 19.07
C GLN A 143 -3.18 -31.40 18.68
N PRO A 144 -2.04 -31.59 17.97
CA PRO A 144 -1.28 -30.49 17.42
C PRO A 144 -2.09 -29.75 16.34
N TRP A 145 -1.82 -28.46 16.15
CA TRP A 145 -2.58 -27.63 15.20
C TRP A 145 -2.59 -28.16 13.78
N HIS A 146 -1.48 -28.73 13.31
CA HIS A 146 -1.41 -29.30 11.97
C HIS A 146 -2.36 -30.50 11.73
N SER A 147 -2.79 -31.17 12.79
CA SER A 147 -3.74 -32.31 12.74
C SER A 147 -5.18 -31.92 13.14
N SER A 148 -5.39 -30.68 13.59
CA SER A 148 -6.70 -30.19 14.02
C SER A 148 -7.53 -29.68 12.83
N GLN A 149 -8.87 -29.67 12.94
CA GLN A 149 -9.75 -29.10 11.95
C GLN A 149 -9.65 -27.56 11.96
N MET A 150 -9.75 -26.93 10.75
CA MET A 150 -9.67 -25.45 10.62
C MET A 150 -10.59 -24.70 11.60
N PRO A 151 -11.86 -25.05 11.77
CA PRO A 151 -12.76 -24.33 12.69
C PRO A 151 -12.36 -24.40 14.17
N SER A 152 -11.51 -25.35 14.56
CA SER A 152 -11.01 -25.48 15.95
C SER A 152 -9.70 -24.74 16.20
N LEU A 153 -9.10 -24.16 15.15
CA LEU A 153 -7.87 -23.38 15.26
C LEU A 153 -8.20 -21.93 15.67
N PRO A 154 -7.27 -21.26 16.38
CA PRO A 154 -7.45 -19.85 16.70
C PRO A 154 -7.54 -19.01 15.43
N GLU A 155 -8.25 -17.90 15.51
CA GLU A 155 -8.32 -16.95 14.39
C GLU A 155 -6.97 -16.27 14.20
N VAL A 156 -6.45 -16.31 12.96
CA VAL A 156 -5.16 -15.73 12.58
C VAL A 156 -5.36 -14.79 11.41
N TRP A 157 -4.63 -13.68 11.45
CA TRP A 157 -4.64 -12.63 10.45
C TRP A 157 -3.28 -12.52 9.78
N VAL A 158 -3.26 -12.24 8.48
CA VAL A 158 -2.04 -11.98 7.72
C VAL A 158 -2.01 -10.51 7.30
N GLN A 159 -0.83 -9.90 7.38
CA GLN A 159 -0.62 -8.58 6.82
C GLN A 159 -0.78 -8.66 5.30
N ASN A 160 -1.50 -7.68 4.73
CA ASN A 160 -1.59 -7.49 3.28
C ASN A 160 -0.97 -6.16 2.85
N ALA A 161 -0.83 -5.95 1.54
CA ALA A 161 -0.14 -4.79 0.97
C ALA A 161 -1.04 -3.56 0.81
N SER A 162 -2.30 -3.60 1.26
CA SER A 162 -3.26 -2.53 1.02
C SER A 162 -2.75 -1.19 1.53
N LEU A 163 -2.48 -1.07 2.83
CA LEU A 163 -1.92 0.14 3.41
C LEU A 163 -1.22 -0.11 4.75
N GLU A 164 -0.30 0.78 5.05
CA GLU A 164 0.38 0.90 6.33
C GLU A 164 0.39 2.37 6.74
N MET A 165 0.27 2.66 8.04
CA MET A 165 0.41 4.01 8.58
C MET A 165 1.32 3.99 9.80
N ALA A 166 2.16 5.01 9.98
CA ALA A 166 2.98 5.14 11.18
C ALA A 166 3.26 6.61 11.51
N TRP A 167 3.58 6.88 12.77
CA TRP A 167 4.08 8.19 13.18
C TRP A 167 5.49 8.40 12.65
N THR A 168 5.80 9.60 12.18
CA THR A 168 7.12 9.92 11.62
C THR A 168 8.29 9.65 12.59
N PRO A 169 8.18 9.90 13.90
CA PRO A 169 9.26 9.57 14.85
C PRO A 169 9.63 8.09 14.89
N VAL A 170 8.70 7.17 14.61
CA VAL A 170 8.98 5.71 14.54
C VAL A 170 10.06 5.41 13.50
N VAL A 171 10.06 6.14 12.37
CA VAL A 171 11.10 6.01 11.35
C VAL A 171 12.35 6.79 11.71
N LEU A 172 12.21 8.09 12.02
CA LEU A 172 13.34 8.99 12.12
C LEU A 172 14.14 8.84 13.44
N GLU A 173 13.49 8.38 14.51
CA GLU A 173 14.12 8.23 15.83
C GLU A 173 14.36 6.76 16.18
N GLU A 174 13.39 5.88 15.91
CA GLU A 174 13.46 4.47 16.28
C GLU A 174 14.00 3.56 15.16
N ARG A 175 14.14 4.10 13.93
CA ARG A 175 14.61 3.37 12.74
C ARG A 175 13.79 2.11 12.46
N SER A 176 12.48 2.24 12.61
CA SER A 176 11.50 1.19 12.34
C SER A 176 10.34 1.75 11.51
N ILE A 177 9.74 0.96 10.64
CA ILE A 177 8.49 1.33 9.96
C ILE A 177 7.25 0.81 10.69
N ALA A 178 7.45 -0.04 11.69
CA ALA A 178 6.39 -0.70 12.44
C ALA A 178 6.29 -0.22 13.88
N GLY A 179 7.43 0.09 14.51
CA GLY A 179 7.52 0.31 15.95
C GLY A 179 7.25 -0.98 16.74
N ASN A 180 6.81 -0.82 17.98
CA ASN A 180 6.60 -1.90 18.92
C ASN A 180 5.11 -2.19 19.18
N THR A 181 4.24 -1.20 18.99
CA THR A 181 2.80 -1.29 19.28
C THR A 181 1.99 -0.99 18.03
N LEU A 182 1.32 -2.02 17.50
CA LEU A 182 0.59 -1.93 16.25
C LEU A 182 -0.92 -2.09 16.47
N VAL A 183 -1.72 -1.32 15.73
CA VAL A 183 -3.16 -1.52 15.64
C VAL A 183 -3.51 -2.17 14.30
N PRO A 184 -4.36 -3.23 14.30
CA PRO A 184 -4.78 -3.86 13.04
C PRO A 184 -5.89 -3.06 12.37
N PHE A 185 -5.79 -2.90 11.05
CA PHE A 185 -6.90 -2.49 10.20
C PHE A 185 -7.37 -3.69 9.38
N LYS A 186 -8.57 -4.16 9.66
CA LYS A 186 -9.16 -5.30 8.94
C LYS A 186 -9.71 -4.82 7.61
N THR A 187 -9.14 -5.34 6.52
CA THR A 187 -9.64 -5.09 5.17
C THR A 187 -10.92 -5.88 4.91
N GLU A 188 -11.78 -5.36 4.05
CA GLU A 188 -13.06 -5.94 3.66
C GLU A 188 -13.06 -6.28 2.16
N GLY A 189 -13.74 -7.36 1.79
CA GLY A 189 -13.85 -7.76 0.39
C GLY A 189 -12.50 -7.90 -0.30
N HIS A 190 -12.27 -7.11 -1.36
CA HIS A 190 -11.03 -7.14 -2.14
C HIS A 190 -10.05 -5.99 -1.81
N GLU A 191 -10.27 -5.24 -0.72
CA GLU A 191 -9.39 -4.12 -0.33
C GLU A 191 -7.94 -4.55 -0.06
N GLY A 192 -7.73 -5.82 0.36
CA GLY A 192 -6.42 -6.42 0.61
C GLY A 192 -5.79 -7.09 -0.60
N PHE A 193 -6.50 -7.13 -1.75
CA PHE A 193 -6.00 -7.80 -2.95
C PHE A 193 -4.69 -7.16 -3.44
N ASP A 194 -3.71 -8.01 -3.75
CA ASP A 194 -2.38 -7.60 -4.16
C ASP A 194 -1.96 -8.31 -5.45
N ILE A 195 -1.46 -7.58 -6.44
CA ILE A 195 -1.04 -8.12 -7.74
C ILE A 195 0.46 -8.38 -7.70
N ASN A 196 0.85 -9.64 -7.55
CA ASN A 196 2.23 -10.09 -7.47
C ASN A 196 2.67 -10.91 -8.68
N ASP A 197 1.74 -11.55 -9.38
CA ASP A 197 2.04 -12.44 -10.49
C ASP A 197 0.98 -12.34 -11.62
N PRO A 198 1.21 -13.00 -12.77
CA PRO A 198 0.26 -12.97 -13.89
C PRO A 198 -1.13 -13.54 -13.57
N SER A 199 -1.27 -14.45 -12.62
CA SER A 199 -2.56 -15.00 -12.19
C SER A 199 -3.37 -13.97 -11.42
N ASP A 200 -2.71 -13.19 -10.56
CA ASP A 200 -3.34 -12.07 -9.84
C ASP A 200 -3.82 -11.00 -10.82
N TRP A 201 -3.01 -10.72 -11.84
CA TRP A 201 -3.39 -9.78 -12.91
C TRP A 201 -4.64 -10.22 -13.63
N TRP A 202 -4.68 -11.49 -14.07
CA TRP A 202 -5.86 -12.06 -14.72
C TRP A 202 -7.09 -12.00 -13.83
N LEU A 203 -6.93 -12.34 -12.54
CA LEU A 203 -8.02 -12.27 -11.58
C LEU A 203 -8.52 -10.85 -11.37
N ALA A 204 -7.61 -9.86 -11.30
CA ALA A 204 -7.97 -8.44 -11.18
C ALA A 204 -8.82 -8.00 -12.39
N GLU A 205 -8.40 -8.32 -13.62
CA GLU A 205 -9.17 -8.00 -14.83
C GLU A 205 -10.56 -8.66 -14.83
N GLU A 206 -10.65 -9.92 -14.38
CA GLU A 206 -11.91 -10.65 -14.31
C GLU A 206 -12.86 -10.05 -13.25
N LEU A 207 -12.36 -9.71 -12.07
CA LEU A 207 -13.14 -9.03 -11.03
C LEU A 207 -13.71 -7.69 -11.52
N VAL A 208 -12.90 -6.92 -12.22
CA VAL A 208 -13.33 -5.64 -12.84
C VAL A 208 -14.40 -5.89 -13.91
N ARG A 209 -14.18 -6.88 -14.79
CA ARG A 209 -15.10 -7.21 -15.88
C ARG A 209 -16.47 -7.66 -15.38
N GLN A 210 -16.50 -8.40 -14.26
CA GLN A 210 -17.74 -8.89 -13.64
C GLN A 210 -18.46 -7.83 -12.79
N GLY A 211 -17.83 -6.67 -12.56
CA GLY A 211 -18.37 -5.65 -11.63
C GLY A 211 -18.33 -6.09 -10.16
N GLY A 212 -17.47 -7.07 -9.84
CA GLY A 212 -17.30 -7.59 -8.47
C GLY A 212 -16.47 -6.71 -7.55
N VAL A 213 -15.86 -5.67 -8.11
CA VAL A 213 -15.00 -4.71 -7.37
C VAL A 213 -15.27 -3.29 -7.80
N GLU A 214 -15.03 -2.35 -6.88
CA GLU A 214 -15.03 -0.92 -7.17
C GLU A 214 -13.58 -0.45 -7.39
N LEU A 215 -13.32 0.18 -8.55
CA LEU A 215 -12.05 0.85 -8.79
C LEU A 215 -12.16 2.32 -8.40
N PRO A 216 -11.09 2.91 -7.82
CA PRO A 216 -11.01 4.36 -7.64
C PRO A 216 -11.23 5.10 -8.96
N ILE A 217 -11.97 6.21 -8.92
CA ILE A 217 -12.20 7.05 -10.12
C ILE A 217 -10.92 7.80 -10.44
N VAL A 218 -10.33 7.48 -11.59
CA VAL A 218 -9.07 8.08 -12.03
C VAL A 218 -9.36 9.27 -12.96
N ALA A 219 -9.19 10.49 -12.44
CA ALA A 219 -9.23 11.71 -13.25
C ALA A 219 -7.84 11.93 -13.87
N ARG A 220 -7.76 12.08 -15.21
CA ARG A 220 -6.54 12.57 -15.86
C ARG A 220 -6.45 14.07 -15.63
N THR A 221 -5.44 14.57 -14.96
CA THR A 221 -5.12 15.99 -14.98
C THR A 221 -4.71 16.36 -16.41
N VAL A 222 -5.51 17.18 -17.06
CA VAL A 222 -5.14 17.78 -18.35
C VAL A 222 -3.96 18.71 -18.04
N SER A 223 -2.78 18.43 -18.59
CA SER A 223 -1.64 19.34 -18.47
C SER A 223 -2.06 20.71 -19.01
N ALA A 224 -1.98 21.73 -18.15
CA ALA A 224 -2.06 23.12 -18.54
C ALA A 224 -0.85 23.44 -19.43
N GLY A 225 -0.97 23.24 -20.76
CA GLY A 225 0.12 23.39 -21.70
C GLY A 225 -0.32 23.34 -23.16
N GLN A 226 -1.49 23.93 -23.48
CA GLN A 226 -1.73 24.45 -24.83
C GLN A 226 -2.23 25.90 -24.70
N GLY A 227 -1.26 26.81 -24.81
CA GLY A 227 -1.53 28.23 -24.92
C GLY A 227 -2.52 28.48 -26.06
N LEU A 228 -3.61 29.13 -25.72
CA LEU A 228 -4.45 29.83 -26.71
C LEU A 228 -3.55 30.80 -27.45
N SER A 229 -3.24 30.48 -28.70
CA SER A 229 -2.69 31.46 -29.63
C SER A 229 -3.71 32.60 -29.76
N PRO A 230 -3.28 33.86 -29.69
CA PRO A 230 -4.20 34.97 -29.90
C PRO A 230 -4.71 34.93 -31.36
N VAL A 231 -6.02 34.95 -31.52
CA VAL A 231 -6.63 35.20 -32.81
C VAL A 231 -6.23 36.60 -33.22
N GLU A 232 -5.38 36.74 -34.24
CA GLU A 232 -5.08 38.00 -34.89
C GLU A 232 -6.39 38.56 -35.51
N SER A 233 -6.83 39.67 -34.97
CA SER A 233 -7.84 40.52 -35.59
C SER A 233 -7.19 41.20 -36.80
N GLY A 234 -7.46 40.73 -38.00
CA GLY A 234 -7.16 41.43 -39.24
C GLY A 234 -8.06 42.67 -39.44
N PRO A 235 -7.55 43.71 -40.04
CA PRO A 235 -8.24 45.00 -40.15
C PRO A 235 -9.18 45.08 -41.37
N SER A 236 -10.22 45.95 -41.24
CA SER A 236 -11.07 46.63 -42.22
C SER A 236 -12.47 46.14 -42.35
#